data_d8efbe6b146e4d267042bfee80b52049
#
_entry.id   d8efbe6b146e4d267042bfee80b52049
#
_cell.length_a   1.000
_cell.length_b   1.000
_cell.length_c   1.000
_cell.angle_alpha   90.00
_cell.angle_beta   90.00
_cell.angle_gamma   90.00
#
_symmetry.space_group_name_H-M   'P 1'
#
loop_
_entity.id
_entity.type
_entity.pdbx_description
1 polymer ?
#
loop_
_entity_poly.entity_id
_entity_poly.type
_entity_poly.pdbx_seq_one_letter_code
_entity_poly.pdbx_strand_id
1 'polypeptide(L)'
;RIITNAYAINHNDTHLQFGDDFQFLEVQNSEEAAQLVIKNYLQEVSLHGIEDVQILSPLRKRGAVAANALNETIRDLVNPPNNLKKEVKCGSRVFRVGDRIMQTANRINVSNGDVGVITDMKKEDDETTTCVRLLDGRTLQYTQEMLEDLEFSYCTTIHKSQGQEYPVIIVPLLKEHYIMLRRNLLYTAVTRAKAKVILIGQKQAVFVAIHKCDVGQRNTVLADRIVAYYNRELSRRVA
;
A
#
# COMPACT_ATOMS: atom_id res chain seq x y z
N ARG A 1 -12.89 4.50 15.80
CA ARG A 1 -13.25 5.43 14.68
C ARG A 1 -12.93 4.81 13.31
N ILE A 2 -11.88 3.99 13.16
CA ILE A 2 -11.52 3.40 11.86
C ILE A 2 -12.72 2.65 11.25
N ILE A 3 -13.32 1.72 11.98
CA ILE A 3 -14.47 0.93 11.53
C ILE A 3 -15.68 1.82 11.24
N THR A 4 -15.98 2.78 12.13
CA THR A 4 -17.09 3.71 11.97
C THR A 4 -16.93 4.57 10.72
N ASN A 5 -15.72 5.11 10.49
CA ASN A 5 -15.42 5.91 9.32
C ASN A 5 -15.39 5.07 8.03
N ALA A 6 -14.88 3.84 8.08
CA ALA A 6 -14.96 2.92 6.95
C ALA A 6 -16.42 2.64 6.56
N TYR A 7 -17.28 2.42 7.55
CA TYR A 7 -18.72 2.25 7.32
C TYR A 7 -19.34 3.52 6.71
N ALA A 8 -19.07 4.72 7.27
CA ALA A 8 -19.55 5.99 6.75
C ALA A 8 -19.12 6.20 5.28
N ILE A 9 -17.83 6.00 4.97
CA ILE A 9 -17.29 6.08 3.61
C ILE A 9 -18.05 5.15 2.67
N ASN A 10 -18.24 3.88 3.05
CA ASN A 10 -18.93 2.90 2.21
C ASN A 10 -20.39 3.26 1.95
N HIS A 11 -21.06 3.94 2.88
CA HIS A 11 -22.46 4.37 2.78
C HIS A 11 -22.63 5.80 2.27
N ASN A 12 -21.59 6.42 1.66
CA ASN A 12 -21.65 7.77 1.10
C ASN A 12 -21.90 8.86 2.14
N ASP A 13 -21.49 8.63 3.38
CA ASP A 13 -21.56 9.63 4.46
C ASP A 13 -20.21 10.31 4.63
N THR A 14 -20.23 11.65 4.61
CA THR A 14 -19.06 12.51 4.75
C THR A 14 -18.79 12.93 6.19
N HIS A 15 -19.66 12.57 7.16
CA HIS A 15 -19.49 12.90 8.57
C HIS A 15 -18.47 11.96 9.23
N LEU A 16 -17.19 12.15 8.87
CA LEU A 16 -16.12 11.38 9.46
C LEU A 16 -15.80 11.87 10.87
N GLN A 17 -15.50 10.93 11.75
CA GLN A 17 -15.10 11.18 13.14
C GLN A 17 -13.58 11.23 13.23
N PHE A 18 -13.02 12.31 13.78
CA PHE A 18 -11.58 12.48 13.96
C PHE A 18 -11.17 12.34 15.42
N GLY A 19 -9.95 11.90 15.65
CA GLY A 19 -9.33 11.68 16.96
C GLY A 19 -7.95 11.04 16.81
N ASP A 20 -7.39 10.47 17.87
CA ASP A 20 -6.01 9.96 17.88
C ASP A 20 -5.79 8.79 16.94
N ASP A 21 -6.83 7.96 16.73
CA ASP A 21 -6.84 6.79 15.88
C ASP A 21 -7.25 7.06 14.41
N PHE A 22 -7.83 8.26 14.14
CA PHE A 22 -8.23 8.66 12.80
C PHE A 22 -8.04 10.17 12.63
N GLN A 23 -6.98 10.57 11.94
CA GLN A 23 -6.58 11.95 11.78
C GLN A 23 -6.77 12.44 10.34
N PHE A 24 -7.07 13.73 10.19
CA PHE A 24 -7.04 14.42 8.90
C PHE A 24 -6.18 15.67 9.02
N LEU A 25 -5.13 15.74 8.21
CA LEU A 25 -4.23 16.88 8.10
C LEU A 25 -4.47 17.57 6.76
N GLU A 26 -5.01 18.79 6.82
CA GLU A 26 -5.33 19.57 5.63
C GLU A 26 -4.08 20.21 5.03
N VAL A 27 -3.95 20.18 3.70
CA VAL A 27 -2.84 20.77 2.94
C VAL A 27 -3.38 21.53 1.73
N GLN A 28 -2.57 22.47 1.22
CA GLN A 28 -2.96 23.30 0.07
C GLN A 28 -2.50 22.72 -1.28
N ASN A 29 -1.35 22.03 -1.31
CA ASN A 29 -0.72 21.54 -2.53
C ASN A 29 0.01 20.21 -2.30
N SER A 30 0.56 19.65 -3.38
CA SER A 30 1.23 18.34 -3.36
C SER A 30 2.59 18.35 -2.67
N GLU A 31 3.30 19.48 -2.71
CA GLU A 31 4.60 19.62 -2.06
C GLU A 31 4.45 19.63 -0.54
N GLU A 32 3.50 20.41 -0.02
CA GLU A 32 3.14 20.42 1.40
C GLU A 32 2.65 19.04 1.86
N ALA A 33 1.84 18.36 1.03
CA ALA A 33 1.41 17.00 1.31
C ALA A 33 2.59 16.03 1.42
N ALA A 34 3.55 16.08 0.51
CA ALA A 34 4.73 15.23 0.55
C ALA A 34 5.57 15.47 1.81
N GLN A 35 5.78 16.73 2.18
CA GLN A 35 6.50 17.08 3.41
C GLN A 35 5.79 16.56 4.67
N LEU A 36 4.46 16.71 4.77
CA LEU A 36 3.69 16.21 5.90
C LEU A 36 3.62 14.67 5.93
N VAL A 37 3.51 14.02 4.77
CA VAL A 37 3.56 12.55 4.68
C VAL A 37 4.90 12.03 5.20
N ILE A 38 6.02 12.60 4.74
CA ILE A 38 7.36 12.21 5.18
C ILE A 38 7.52 12.47 6.67
N LYS A 39 7.15 13.66 7.16
CA LYS A 39 7.26 14.02 8.59
C LYS A 39 6.48 13.05 9.46
N ASN A 40 5.20 12.78 9.13
CA ASN A 40 4.38 11.86 9.91
C ASN A 40 4.90 10.42 9.81
N TYR A 41 5.37 9.99 8.64
CA TYR A 41 5.98 8.67 8.47
C TYR A 41 7.19 8.50 9.40
N LEU A 42 8.12 9.44 9.41
CA LEU A 42 9.29 9.38 10.29
C LEU A 42 8.91 9.38 11.78
N GLN A 43 7.92 10.17 12.16
CA GLN A 43 7.40 10.21 13.53
C GLN A 43 6.77 8.87 13.92
N GLU A 44 5.87 8.32 13.12
CA GLU A 44 5.21 7.05 13.42
C GLU A 44 6.20 5.88 13.41
N VAL A 45 7.18 5.87 12.49
CA VAL A 45 8.24 4.86 12.46
C VAL A 45 9.12 4.92 13.73
N SER A 46 9.38 6.11 14.26
CA SER A 46 10.12 6.24 15.51
C SER A 46 9.39 5.69 16.73
N LEU A 47 8.05 5.64 16.67
CA LEU A 47 7.18 5.15 17.76
C LEU A 47 6.87 3.66 17.63
N HIS A 48 6.67 3.16 16.41
CA HIS A 48 6.13 1.83 16.16
C HIS A 48 7.09 0.89 15.43
N GLY A 49 8.14 1.45 14.81
CA GLY A 49 9.05 0.69 13.95
C GLY A 49 8.64 0.71 12.47
N ILE A 50 9.62 0.42 11.62
CA ILE A 50 9.48 0.50 10.15
C ILE A 50 8.50 -0.55 9.58
N GLU A 51 8.27 -1.64 10.29
CA GLU A 51 7.40 -2.73 9.84
C GLU A 51 5.92 -2.38 10.03
N ASP A 52 5.59 -1.53 11.00
CA ASP A 52 4.23 -1.24 11.44
C ASP A 52 3.60 -0.04 10.74
N VAL A 53 4.37 0.75 10.00
CA VAL A 53 3.90 1.98 9.34
C VAL A 53 3.94 1.85 7.83
N GLN A 54 2.82 2.10 7.15
CA GLN A 54 2.74 2.02 5.70
C GLN A 54 2.10 3.27 5.10
N ILE A 55 2.75 3.83 4.07
CA ILE A 55 2.13 4.87 3.23
C ILE A 55 1.40 4.19 2.07
N LEU A 56 0.15 4.57 1.86
CA LEU A 56 -0.71 4.07 0.78
C LEU A 56 -1.06 5.21 -0.17
N SER A 57 -0.36 5.31 -1.31
CA SER A 57 -0.61 6.35 -2.31
C SER A 57 -1.63 5.90 -3.36
N PRO A 58 -2.51 6.81 -3.84
CA PRO A 58 -3.35 6.53 -5.00
C PRO A 58 -2.56 6.33 -6.30
N LEU A 59 -1.37 6.93 -6.43
CA LEU A 59 -0.56 6.94 -7.65
C LEU A 59 0.81 6.28 -7.45
N ARG A 60 1.31 5.63 -8.52
CA ARG A 60 2.64 4.99 -8.51
C ARG A 60 3.76 5.92 -8.97
N LYS A 61 3.58 6.65 -10.09
CA LYS A 61 4.70 7.26 -10.83
C LYS A 61 4.67 8.79 -10.93
N ARG A 62 3.53 9.44 -10.81
CA ARG A 62 3.40 10.89 -11.12
C ARG A 62 2.95 11.67 -9.89
N GLY A 63 3.64 12.75 -9.57
CA GLY A 63 3.36 13.68 -8.47
C GLY A 63 4.25 13.47 -7.26
N ALA A 64 4.34 14.49 -6.40
CA ALA A 64 5.22 14.52 -5.22
C ALA A 64 4.86 13.45 -4.17
N VAL A 65 3.59 13.03 -4.10
CA VAL A 65 3.11 11.98 -3.19
C VAL A 65 2.92 10.62 -3.89
N ALA A 66 3.43 10.44 -5.10
CA ALA A 66 3.44 9.14 -5.77
C ALA A 66 4.37 8.15 -5.06
N ALA A 67 4.02 6.86 -5.11
CA ALA A 67 4.75 5.83 -4.36
C ALA A 67 6.26 5.80 -4.70
N ASN A 68 6.63 5.97 -5.98
CA ASN A 68 8.04 5.98 -6.38
C ASN A 68 8.81 7.17 -5.77
N ALA A 69 8.27 8.39 -5.87
CA ALA A 69 8.91 9.59 -5.33
C ALA A 69 9.07 9.52 -3.81
N LEU A 70 8.02 9.08 -3.10
CA LEU A 70 8.08 8.91 -1.66
C LEU A 70 9.06 7.81 -1.23
N ASN A 71 9.14 6.70 -1.97
CA ASN A 71 10.12 5.64 -1.68
C ASN A 71 11.56 6.12 -1.79
N GLU A 72 11.91 6.90 -2.83
CA GLU A 72 13.25 7.45 -3.01
C GLU A 72 13.61 8.39 -1.86
N THR A 73 12.74 9.36 -1.56
CA THR A 73 13.01 10.35 -0.50
C THR A 73 13.05 9.71 0.90
N ILE A 74 12.08 8.86 1.23
CA ILE A 74 11.97 8.27 2.57
C ILE A 74 13.11 7.29 2.83
N ARG A 75 13.50 6.50 1.83
CA ARG A 75 14.61 5.57 1.95
C ARG A 75 15.88 6.26 2.43
N ASP A 76 16.24 7.36 1.81
CA ASP A 76 17.47 8.08 2.15
C ASP A 76 17.41 8.76 3.53
N LEU A 77 16.21 9.03 4.04
CA LEU A 77 16.01 9.55 5.39
C LEU A 77 16.00 8.46 6.45
N VAL A 78 15.37 7.32 6.18
CA VAL A 78 15.23 6.21 7.15
C VAL A 78 16.45 5.28 7.14
N ASN A 79 16.97 5.01 5.95
CA ASN A 79 18.10 4.11 5.74
C ASN A 79 19.19 4.75 4.87
N PRO A 80 19.85 5.85 5.33
CA PRO A 80 20.86 6.54 4.56
C PRO A 80 22.06 5.63 4.24
N PRO A 81 22.77 5.91 3.14
CA PRO A 81 24.01 5.21 2.82
C PRO A 81 25.04 5.39 3.96
N ASN A 82 25.72 4.30 4.28
CA ASN A 82 26.77 4.30 5.30
C ASN A 82 27.80 3.24 4.91
N ASN A 83 29.08 3.58 4.99
CA ASN A 83 30.20 2.68 4.66
C ASN A 83 30.23 1.37 5.48
N LEU A 84 29.52 1.32 6.61
CA LEU A 84 29.40 0.13 7.45
C LEU A 84 28.24 -0.79 7.04
N LYS A 85 27.31 -0.30 6.22
CA LYS A 85 26.17 -1.10 5.75
C LYS A 85 26.55 -1.90 4.51
N LYS A 86 26.17 -3.17 4.51
CA LYS A 86 26.31 -4.01 3.32
C LYS A 86 25.29 -3.58 2.27
N GLU A 87 25.75 -3.48 1.04
CA GLU A 87 24.94 -3.10 -0.11
C GLU A 87 25.14 -4.08 -1.26
N VAL A 88 24.10 -4.24 -2.06
CA VAL A 88 24.13 -5.04 -3.29
C VAL A 88 23.47 -4.26 -4.42
N LYS A 89 24.14 -4.21 -5.57
CA LYS A 89 23.62 -3.56 -6.78
C LYS A 89 22.85 -4.57 -7.62
N CYS A 90 21.63 -4.21 -8.02
CA CYS A 90 20.82 -4.97 -8.94
C CYS A 90 20.22 -4.03 -10.00
N GLY A 91 20.76 -4.08 -11.22
CA GLY A 91 20.43 -3.15 -12.29
C GLY A 91 20.77 -1.70 -11.92
N SER A 92 19.79 -0.83 -11.96
CA SER A 92 19.91 0.59 -11.53
C SER A 92 19.67 0.80 -10.03
N ARG A 93 19.24 -0.23 -9.29
CA ARG A 93 18.92 -0.15 -7.87
C ARG A 93 20.10 -0.63 -7.03
N VAL A 94 20.28 0.00 -5.87
CA VAL A 94 21.22 -0.46 -4.84
C VAL A 94 20.38 -0.77 -3.62
N PHE A 95 20.36 -2.03 -3.20
CA PHE A 95 19.73 -2.46 -1.97
C PHE A 95 20.75 -2.45 -0.82
N ARG A 96 20.32 -2.11 0.38
CA ARG A 96 21.15 -2.13 1.59
C ARG A 96 20.45 -2.78 2.77
N VAL A 97 21.20 -3.29 3.69
CA VAL A 97 20.65 -3.82 4.94
C VAL A 97 19.83 -2.74 5.66
N GLY A 98 18.62 -3.11 6.08
CA GLY A 98 17.63 -2.21 6.65
C GLY A 98 16.62 -1.66 5.63
N ASP A 99 16.79 -1.90 4.31
CA ASP A 99 15.79 -1.48 3.33
C ASP A 99 14.49 -2.27 3.50
N ARG A 100 13.37 -1.55 3.47
CA ARG A 100 12.02 -2.13 3.37
C ARG A 100 11.68 -2.39 1.92
N ILE A 101 11.31 -3.62 1.63
CA ILE A 101 11.08 -4.10 0.26
C ILE A 101 9.72 -4.81 0.12
N MET A 102 9.28 -4.95 -1.12
CA MET A 102 8.11 -5.74 -1.52
C MET A 102 8.48 -6.65 -2.68
N GLN A 103 8.04 -7.88 -2.62
CA GLN A 103 8.08 -8.81 -3.74
C GLN A 103 7.10 -8.40 -4.83
N THR A 104 7.52 -8.44 -6.10
CA THR A 104 6.69 -8.02 -7.23
C THR A 104 6.28 -9.16 -8.16
N ALA A 105 6.80 -10.36 -7.93
CA ALA A 105 6.47 -11.58 -8.67
C ALA A 105 6.21 -12.74 -7.71
N ASN A 106 5.40 -13.73 -8.15
CA ASN A 106 5.23 -14.95 -7.37
C ASN A 106 6.45 -15.85 -7.58
N ARG A 107 7.05 -16.35 -6.50
CA ARG A 107 8.09 -17.37 -6.48
C ARG A 107 7.76 -18.44 -5.42
N ILE A 108 8.55 -19.49 -5.33
CA ILE A 108 8.41 -20.50 -4.28
C ILE A 108 8.57 -19.82 -2.92
N ASN A 109 7.61 -20.04 -2.04
CA ASN A 109 7.54 -19.50 -0.67
C ASN A 109 7.40 -17.97 -0.54
N VAL A 110 7.19 -17.23 -1.63
CA VAL A 110 6.92 -15.79 -1.56
C VAL A 110 5.95 -15.36 -2.66
N SER A 111 4.99 -14.53 -2.30
CA SER A 111 3.93 -14.05 -3.20
C SER A 111 4.16 -12.60 -3.61
N ASN A 112 3.63 -12.23 -4.78
CA ASN A 112 3.57 -10.83 -5.18
C ASN A 112 2.78 -10.03 -4.13
N GLY A 113 3.41 -8.97 -3.62
CA GLY A 113 2.87 -8.13 -2.55
C GLY A 113 3.47 -8.41 -1.17
N ASP A 114 4.13 -9.55 -0.95
CA ASP A 114 4.79 -9.81 0.35
C ASP A 114 5.82 -8.72 0.65
N VAL A 115 5.74 -8.15 1.85
CA VAL A 115 6.60 -7.07 2.33
C VAL A 115 7.57 -7.61 3.36
N GLY A 116 8.79 -7.09 3.36
CA GLY A 116 9.81 -7.46 4.34
C GLY A 116 10.92 -6.42 4.47
N VAL A 117 11.89 -6.73 5.29
CA VAL A 117 13.10 -5.91 5.54
C VAL A 117 14.33 -6.74 5.25
N ILE A 118 15.30 -6.16 4.57
CA ILE A 118 16.62 -6.78 4.34
C ILE A 118 17.37 -6.80 5.66
N THR A 119 17.67 -7.98 6.19
CA THR A 119 18.30 -8.14 7.50
C THR A 119 19.80 -8.39 7.42
N ASP A 120 20.28 -9.04 6.37
CA ASP A 120 21.71 -9.29 6.17
C ASP A 120 22.03 -9.52 4.68
N MET A 121 23.30 -9.41 4.34
CA MET A 121 23.87 -9.79 3.06
C MET A 121 25.16 -10.56 3.31
N LYS A 122 25.25 -11.77 2.74
CA LYS A 122 26.42 -12.63 2.83
C LYS A 122 27.06 -12.77 1.47
N LYS A 123 28.36 -12.61 1.41
CA LYS A 123 29.15 -12.90 0.21
C LYS A 123 29.90 -14.18 0.48
N GLU A 124 29.58 -15.21 -0.30
CA GLU A 124 30.26 -16.52 -0.28
C GLU A 124 30.77 -16.78 -1.68
N ASP A 125 32.08 -17.00 -1.81
CA ASP A 125 32.80 -17.05 -3.07
C ASP A 125 32.49 -15.80 -3.92
N ASP A 126 31.91 -15.91 -5.12
CA ASP A 126 31.53 -14.76 -5.96
C ASP A 126 30.03 -14.44 -5.93
N GLU A 127 29.25 -15.15 -5.12
CA GLU A 127 27.80 -14.94 -5.02
C GLU A 127 27.41 -14.13 -3.77
N THR A 128 26.46 -13.21 -3.94
CA THR A 128 25.89 -12.45 -2.82
C THR A 128 24.49 -12.97 -2.54
N THR A 129 24.30 -13.50 -1.33
CA THR A 129 22.99 -13.92 -0.82
C THR A 129 22.44 -12.84 0.10
N THR A 130 21.22 -12.37 -0.20
CA THR A 130 20.51 -11.34 0.59
C THR A 130 19.44 -12.01 1.45
N CYS A 131 19.50 -11.79 2.76
CA CYS A 131 18.50 -12.29 3.70
C CYS A 131 17.38 -11.25 3.89
N VAL A 132 16.14 -11.67 3.71
CA VAL A 132 14.94 -10.84 3.89
C VAL A 132 14.06 -11.49 4.93
N ARG A 133 13.67 -10.71 5.96
CA ARG A 133 12.63 -11.10 6.91
C ARG A 133 11.31 -10.47 6.45
N LEU A 134 10.34 -11.31 6.13
CA LEU A 134 8.99 -10.88 5.78
C LEU A 134 8.19 -10.46 7.02
N LEU A 135 7.14 -9.64 6.82
CA LEU A 135 6.28 -9.17 7.94
C LEU A 135 5.51 -10.30 8.64
N ASP A 136 5.35 -11.45 7.99
CA ASP A 136 4.75 -12.65 8.60
C ASP A 136 5.74 -13.50 9.42
N GLY A 137 6.99 -13.03 9.57
CA GLY A 137 8.07 -13.67 10.34
C GLY A 137 8.94 -14.65 9.55
N ARG A 138 8.56 -15.04 8.32
CA ARG A 138 9.40 -15.89 7.48
C ARG A 138 10.70 -15.18 7.10
N THR A 139 11.80 -15.91 7.07
CA THR A 139 13.09 -15.41 6.55
C THR A 139 13.44 -16.16 5.27
N LEU A 140 13.72 -15.43 4.21
CA LEU A 140 14.06 -15.94 2.90
C LEU A 140 15.43 -15.48 2.46
N GLN A 141 16.09 -16.30 1.65
CA GLN A 141 17.35 -15.98 1.00
C GLN A 141 17.12 -15.68 -0.48
N TYR A 142 17.65 -14.55 -0.92
CA TYR A 142 17.54 -14.06 -2.29
C TYR A 142 18.90 -14.10 -2.96
N THR A 143 18.96 -14.72 -4.12
CA THR A 143 20.11 -14.62 -5.04
C THR A 143 20.11 -13.27 -5.75
N GLN A 144 21.19 -12.92 -6.42
CA GLN A 144 21.31 -11.69 -7.21
C GLN A 144 20.16 -11.55 -8.23
N GLU A 145 19.80 -12.63 -8.92
CA GLU A 145 18.70 -12.66 -9.90
C GLU A 145 17.34 -12.39 -9.25
N MET A 146 17.08 -12.95 -8.07
CA MET A 146 15.82 -12.77 -7.36
C MET A 146 15.59 -11.33 -6.90
N LEU A 147 16.65 -10.54 -6.75
CA LEU A 147 16.55 -9.12 -6.36
C LEU A 147 15.88 -8.25 -7.44
N GLU A 148 15.81 -8.71 -8.70
CA GLU A 148 15.10 -8.00 -9.77
C GLU A 148 13.60 -7.87 -9.47
N ASP A 149 13.03 -8.83 -8.75
CA ASP A 149 11.63 -8.84 -8.34
C ASP A 149 11.34 -8.04 -7.06
N LEU A 150 12.31 -7.33 -6.51
CA LEU A 150 12.10 -6.51 -5.33
C LEU A 150 11.94 -5.03 -5.69
N GLU A 151 11.00 -4.35 -5.02
CA GLU A 151 10.83 -2.90 -5.04
C GLU A 151 10.91 -2.34 -3.62
N PHE A 152 11.30 -1.07 -3.47
CA PHE A 152 11.20 -0.40 -2.17
C PHE A 152 9.74 -0.22 -1.77
N SER A 153 9.43 -0.39 -0.48
CA SER A 153 8.05 -0.45 0.02
C SER A 153 7.80 0.41 1.27
N TYR A 154 8.44 1.55 1.39
CA TYR A 154 8.06 2.56 2.38
C TYR A 154 6.69 3.16 2.04
N CYS A 155 6.43 3.31 0.75
CA CYS A 155 5.15 3.66 0.17
C CYS A 155 4.76 2.64 -0.90
N THR A 156 3.51 2.20 -0.89
CA THR A 156 2.94 1.35 -1.95
C THR A 156 1.63 1.95 -2.48
N THR A 157 1.12 1.43 -3.59
CA THR A 157 -0.21 1.86 -4.04
C THR A 157 -1.30 1.18 -3.23
N ILE A 158 -2.45 1.88 -3.05
CA ILE A 158 -3.62 1.31 -2.36
C ILE A 158 -4.03 -0.04 -2.96
N HIS A 159 -3.94 -0.20 -4.29
CA HIS A 159 -4.27 -1.47 -4.94
C HIS A 159 -3.31 -2.61 -4.55
N LYS A 160 -2.02 -2.33 -4.45
CA LYS A 160 -1.03 -3.35 -4.06
C LYS A 160 -1.11 -3.74 -2.57
N SER A 161 -1.75 -2.91 -1.73
CA SER A 161 -1.95 -3.21 -0.31
C SER A 161 -3.16 -4.11 -0.03
N GLN A 162 -3.91 -4.52 -1.07
CA GLN A 162 -5.05 -5.43 -0.89
C GLN A 162 -4.59 -6.76 -0.30
N GLY A 163 -5.30 -7.23 0.72
CA GLY A 163 -4.92 -8.45 1.45
C GLY A 163 -3.94 -8.24 2.59
N GLN A 164 -3.33 -7.06 2.71
CA GLN A 164 -2.40 -6.72 3.79
C GLN A 164 -3.05 -5.80 4.82
N GLU A 165 -2.54 -5.80 6.04
CA GLU A 165 -2.97 -4.91 7.12
C GLU A 165 -1.75 -4.40 7.88
N TYR A 166 -1.85 -3.13 8.33
CA TYR A 166 -0.77 -2.45 9.04
C TYR A 166 -1.30 -1.77 10.29
N PRO A 167 -0.53 -1.72 11.40
CA PRO A 167 -0.92 -0.95 12.57
C PRO A 167 -1.23 0.52 12.25
N VAL A 168 -0.36 1.19 11.49
CA VAL A 168 -0.50 2.60 11.11
C VAL A 168 -0.46 2.76 9.60
N ILE A 169 -1.43 3.46 9.03
CA ILE A 169 -1.41 3.88 7.63
C ILE A 169 -1.44 5.39 7.47
N ILE A 170 -0.74 5.87 6.45
CA ILE A 170 -0.74 7.27 6.01
C ILE A 170 -1.21 7.32 4.57
N VAL A 171 -2.24 8.13 4.28
CA VAL A 171 -2.87 8.18 2.95
C VAL A 171 -2.90 9.61 2.43
N PRO A 172 -2.09 9.96 1.42
CA PRO A 172 -2.22 11.23 0.74
C PRO A 172 -3.43 11.25 -0.21
N LEU A 173 -4.28 12.28 -0.11
CA LEU A 173 -5.47 12.47 -0.93
C LEU A 173 -5.54 13.89 -1.48
N LEU A 174 -5.21 14.07 -2.76
CA LEU A 174 -5.17 15.37 -3.42
C LEU A 174 -6.13 15.43 -4.61
N LYS A 175 -6.54 16.63 -5.00
CA LYS A 175 -7.41 16.85 -6.17
C LYS A 175 -6.79 16.34 -7.47
N GLU A 176 -5.48 16.43 -7.60
CA GLU A 176 -4.75 15.90 -8.77
C GLU A 176 -4.90 14.37 -8.95
N HIS A 177 -5.30 13.66 -7.88
CA HIS A 177 -5.63 12.25 -7.93
C HIS A 177 -7.06 11.97 -8.45
N TYR A 178 -7.78 12.96 -9.00
CA TYR A 178 -9.21 12.90 -9.32
C TYR A 178 -9.66 11.63 -10.04
N ILE A 179 -8.86 11.13 -10.99
CA ILE A 179 -9.17 9.90 -11.72
C ILE A 179 -9.24 8.69 -10.78
N MET A 180 -8.38 8.66 -9.77
CA MET A 180 -8.26 7.57 -8.81
C MET A 180 -9.16 7.75 -7.57
N LEU A 181 -9.62 8.98 -7.30
CA LEU A 181 -10.49 9.26 -6.15
C LEU A 181 -11.84 8.58 -6.35
N ARG A 182 -12.04 7.48 -5.63
CA ARG A 182 -13.27 6.67 -5.65
C ARG A 182 -13.53 6.12 -4.27
N ARG A 183 -14.79 5.88 -3.95
CA ARG A 183 -15.23 5.37 -2.65
C ARG A 183 -14.54 4.07 -2.26
N ASN A 184 -14.52 3.12 -3.18
CA ASN A 184 -13.89 1.82 -2.96
C ASN A 184 -12.37 1.94 -2.72
N LEU A 185 -11.68 2.89 -3.36
CA LEU A 185 -10.26 3.13 -3.14
C LEU A 185 -10.02 3.65 -1.71
N LEU A 186 -10.77 4.69 -1.29
CA LEU A 186 -10.65 5.25 0.06
C LEU A 186 -11.04 4.23 1.12
N TYR A 187 -12.14 3.50 0.91
CA TYR A 187 -12.55 2.41 1.79
C TYR A 187 -11.45 1.35 1.93
N THR A 188 -10.89 0.90 0.79
CA THR A 188 -9.79 -0.08 0.79
C THR A 188 -8.60 0.44 1.59
N ALA A 189 -8.19 1.70 1.40
CA ALA A 189 -7.07 2.29 2.13
C ALA A 189 -7.34 2.30 3.65
N VAL A 190 -8.49 2.83 4.07
CA VAL A 190 -8.85 2.95 5.50
C VAL A 190 -8.92 1.58 6.18
N THR A 191 -9.48 0.58 5.51
CA THR A 191 -9.60 -0.78 6.05
C THR A 191 -8.27 -1.56 6.13
N ARG A 192 -7.16 -1.01 5.65
CA ARG A 192 -5.82 -1.60 5.86
C ARG A 192 -5.25 -1.28 7.23
N ALA A 193 -5.81 -0.30 7.96
CA ALA A 193 -5.32 0.11 9.27
C ALA A 193 -5.91 -0.73 10.39
N LYS A 194 -5.05 -1.17 11.31
CA LYS A 194 -5.45 -1.85 12.57
C LYS A 194 -5.66 -0.87 13.73
N ALA A 195 -4.78 0.13 13.87
CA ALA A 195 -4.75 1.00 15.02
C ALA A 195 -4.87 2.49 14.67
N LYS A 196 -4.28 2.96 13.56
CA LYS A 196 -4.24 4.39 13.24
C LYS A 196 -4.31 4.67 11.74
N VAL A 197 -5.10 5.68 11.38
CA VAL A 197 -5.20 6.26 10.03
C VAL A 197 -4.83 7.72 10.08
N ILE A 198 -3.92 8.16 9.21
CA ILE A 198 -3.59 9.56 8.99
C ILE A 198 -3.88 9.90 7.53
N LEU A 199 -4.98 10.60 7.28
CA LEU A 199 -5.28 11.16 5.97
C LEU A 199 -4.59 12.52 5.84
N ILE A 200 -3.81 12.73 4.78
CA ILE A 200 -3.11 13.99 4.51
C ILE A 200 -3.55 14.49 3.14
N GLY A 201 -4.24 15.63 3.09
CA GLY A 201 -4.74 16.07 1.80
C GLY A 201 -5.72 17.22 1.83
N GLN A 202 -6.53 17.30 0.80
CA GLN A 202 -7.53 18.35 0.63
C GLN A 202 -8.92 17.81 0.96
N LYS A 203 -9.69 18.53 1.77
CA LYS A 203 -11.08 18.15 2.14
C LYS A 203 -11.93 17.83 0.92
N GLN A 204 -11.75 18.60 -0.17
CA GLN A 204 -12.48 18.38 -1.41
C GLN A 204 -12.10 17.05 -2.07
N ALA A 205 -10.85 16.60 -1.95
CA ALA A 205 -10.42 15.29 -2.48
C ALA A 205 -11.08 14.14 -1.70
N VAL A 206 -11.18 14.26 -0.38
CA VAL A 206 -11.89 13.29 0.47
C VAL A 206 -13.38 13.25 0.11
N PHE A 207 -14.01 14.42 -0.02
CA PHE A 207 -15.42 14.54 -0.43
C PHE A 207 -15.67 13.87 -1.79
N VAL A 208 -14.84 14.17 -2.79
CA VAL A 208 -14.94 13.54 -4.12
C VAL A 208 -14.77 12.03 -4.03
N ALA A 209 -13.80 11.56 -3.25
CA ALA A 209 -13.56 10.13 -3.08
C ALA A 209 -14.77 9.42 -2.48
N ILE A 210 -15.45 10.00 -1.49
CA ILE A 210 -16.64 9.40 -0.86
C ILE A 210 -17.82 9.36 -1.84
N HIS A 211 -18.08 10.43 -2.61
CA HIS A 211 -19.23 10.51 -3.50
C HIS A 211 -19.05 9.76 -4.81
N LYS A 212 -17.82 9.66 -5.31
CA LYS A 212 -17.55 9.01 -6.59
C LYS A 212 -17.60 7.49 -6.44
N CYS A 213 -18.73 6.92 -6.84
CA CYS A 213 -18.92 5.48 -6.90
C CYS A 213 -18.85 5.04 -8.37
N ASP A 214 -17.87 4.23 -8.72
CA ASP A 214 -17.97 3.43 -9.93
C ASP A 214 -18.79 2.18 -9.60
N VAL A 215 -20.09 2.31 -9.72
CA VAL A 215 -20.90 1.16 -10.05
C VAL A 215 -20.60 0.86 -11.51
N GLY A 216 -19.41 0.37 -11.82
CA GLY A 216 -19.19 -0.32 -13.07
C GLY A 216 -20.22 -1.43 -13.05
N GLN A 217 -21.23 -1.33 -13.91
CA GLN A 217 -22.10 -2.46 -14.20
C GLN A 217 -21.13 -3.61 -14.49
N ARG A 218 -21.03 -4.54 -13.54
CA ARG A 218 -20.35 -5.80 -13.84
C ARG A 218 -21.18 -6.39 -14.95
N ASN A 219 -20.71 -6.33 -16.19
CA ASN A 219 -21.30 -7.00 -17.35
C ASN A 219 -21.17 -8.53 -17.18
N THR A 220 -21.58 -9.02 -16.02
CA THR A 220 -21.68 -10.45 -15.79
C THR A 220 -23.10 -10.84 -16.12
N VAL A 221 -23.26 -11.63 -17.13
CA VAL A 221 -24.54 -12.33 -17.41
C VAL A 221 -24.83 -13.44 -16.38
N LEU A 222 -24.26 -13.35 -15.16
CA LEU A 222 -24.39 -14.39 -14.15
C LEU A 222 -25.85 -14.57 -13.72
N ALA A 223 -26.58 -13.50 -13.49
CA ALA A 223 -27.99 -13.56 -13.12
C ALA A 223 -28.81 -14.26 -14.22
N ASP A 224 -28.59 -13.88 -15.47
CA ASP A 224 -29.28 -14.49 -16.62
C ASP A 224 -28.92 -15.97 -16.78
N ARG A 225 -27.64 -16.32 -16.55
CA ARG A 225 -27.18 -17.73 -16.57
C ARG A 225 -27.77 -18.55 -15.44
N ILE A 226 -27.91 -17.99 -14.24
CA ILE A 226 -28.55 -18.68 -13.11
C ILE A 226 -30.03 -18.94 -13.44
N VAL A 227 -30.76 -17.95 -13.94
CA VAL A 227 -32.17 -18.10 -14.33
C VAL A 227 -32.30 -19.14 -15.46
N ALA A 228 -31.48 -19.07 -16.49
CA ALA A 228 -31.49 -20.02 -17.59
C ALA A 228 -31.20 -21.45 -17.13
N TYR A 229 -30.22 -21.63 -16.22
CA TYR A 229 -29.90 -22.93 -15.65
C TYR A 229 -31.08 -23.48 -14.83
N TYR A 230 -31.64 -22.66 -13.96
CA TYR A 230 -32.79 -23.05 -13.12
C TYR A 230 -33.98 -23.47 -13.96
N ASN A 231 -34.35 -22.71 -14.98
CA ASN A 231 -35.46 -23.06 -15.89
C ASN A 231 -35.21 -24.36 -16.65
N ARG A 232 -33.94 -24.62 -17.06
CA ARG A 232 -33.56 -25.87 -17.72
C ARG A 232 -33.70 -27.08 -16.80
N GLU A 233 -33.32 -26.95 -15.54
CA GLU A 233 -33.46 -28.02 -14.53
C GLU A 233 -34.93 -28.29 -14.18
N LEU A 234 -35.75 -27.24 -14.08
CA LEU A 234 -37.22 -27.39 -13.91
C LEU A 234 -37.86 -28.17 -15.06
N SER A 235 -37.50 -27.81 -16.30
CA SER A 235 -38.05 -28.50 -17.50
C SER A 235 -37.64 -29.98 -17.55
N ARG A 236 -36.46 -30.34 -17.04
CA ARG A 236 -36.00 -31.74 -16.95
C ARG A 236 -36.71 -32.56 -15.88
N ARG A 237 -37.26 -31.92 -14.82
CA ARG A 237 -37.98 -32.61 -13.74
C ARG A 237 -39.48 -32.81 -14.06
N VAL A 238 -39.98 -32.11 -15.05
CA VAL A 238 -41.40 -32.17 -15.47
C VAL A 238 -41.61 -33.07 -16.71
N ALA A 239 -40.53 -33.44 -17.37
CA ALA A 239 -40.52 -34.40 -18.48
C ALA A 239 -40.14 -35.80 -18.01
#